data_8abd7801eadb1d327a4e506ebe933887
#
_entry.id   8abd7801eadb1d327a4e506ebe933887
#
_cell.length_a   1.000
_cell.length_b   1.000
_cell.length_c   1.000
_cell.angle_alpha   90.00
_cell.angle_beta   90.00
_cell.angle_gamma   90.00
#
_symmetry.space_group_name_H-M   'P 1'
#
loop_
_entity.id
_entity.type
_entity.pdbx_description
1 polymer ?
#
loop_
_entity_poly.entity_id
_entity_poly.type
_entity_poly.pdbx_seq_one_letter_code
_entity_poly.pdbx_strand_id
1 'polypeptide(L)'
;GISSGGLGWFPDGILEHFDLVYFDQRGLGLSGELACPKAYAKDFSNYLNYDDSVGEEGYDTPAEQQDAIDEARTFVDSCVSEIGIDPARLVYYGTNQVAEDIESFRQLVGDDKFWLYGVSYGTSVAQIYAAAHADHLAGLILDGTIDLTLNGEEGALAQEKAFDEVLVATLKACDADESCAAELGGNALAAYDSLASKLAEKPIAYEYPLASGKKVKKKFTFSQLEFTASYQMYALGGRMLFLRALASANEGDMVPMARLLYQQATVDPAADEYLGDSTFSDTMFYSVNCTDDSYFSGTQEERIAQTIEAGQASNGTVPRLDGSVYTGLYCAYWPSAPKEFVTREPLTAAGV
;
A
#
# COMPACT_ATOMS: atom_id res chain seq x y z
N GLY A 1 16.71 -6.99 -0.64
CA GLY A 1 18.09 -7.10 -1.13
C GLY A 1 18.43 -5.98 -2.08
N ILE A 2 19.69 -5.55 -2.10
CA ILE A 2 20.17 -4.48 -3.01
C ILE A 2 19.97 -4.98 -4.44
N SER A 3 18.91 -4.57 -5.10
CA SER A 3 18.83 -4.68 -6.54
C SER A 3 19.88 -3.72 -7.12
N SER A 4 20.52 -4.10 -8.21
CA SER A 4 21.53 -3.28 -8.92
C SER A 4 21.04 -1.87 -9.34
N GLY A 5 19.77 -1.55 -9.10
CA GLY A 5 19.17 -0.23 -9.29
C GLY A 5 19.29 0.73 -8.11
N GLY A 6 19.49 0.23 -6.89
CA GLY A 6 19.51 1.09 -5.68
C GLY A 6 20.68 2.08 -5.64
N LEU A 7 21.83 1.73 -6.19
CA LEU A 7 22.98 2.64 -6.26
C LEU A 7 22.78 3.80 -7.25
N GLY A 8 21.91 3.65 -8.25
CA GLY A 8 21.60 4.70 -9.22
C GLY A 8 20.68 5.82 -8.70
N TRP A 9 20.18 5.72 -7.48
CA TRP A 9 19.32 6.75 -6.88
C TRP A 9 20.12 7.94 -6.35
N PHE A 10 21.39 7.73 -6.06
CA PHE A 10 22.25 8.77 -5.51
C PHE A 10 23.24 9.29 -6.56
N PRO A 11 23.42 10.62 -6.65
CA PRO A 11 24.44 11.21 -7.51
C PRO A 11 25.86 10.77 -7.09
N ASP A 12 26.77 10.69 -8.05
CA ASP A 12 28.17 10.28 -7.83
C ASP A 12 28.85 11.04 -6.67
N GLY A 13 28.56 12.34 -6.50
CA GLY A 13 29.10 13.13 -5.41
C GLY A 13 28.70 12.66 -4.00
N ILE A 14 27.60 11.95 -3.84
CA ILE A 14 27.24 11.31 -2.56
C ILE A 14 28.13 10.08 -2.34
N LEU A 15 28.28 9.25 -3.38
CA LEU A 15 29.06 8.01 -3.32
C LEU A 15 30.57 8.26 -3.11
N GLU A 16 31.06 9.47 -3.43
CA GLU A 16 32.44 9.88 -3.17
C GLU A 16 32.74 10.20 -1.69
N HIS A 17 31.69 10.48 -0.91
CA HIS A 17 31.83 11.00 0.47
C HIS A 17 31.13 10.16 1.54
N PHE A 18 30.27 9.22 1.14
CA PHE A 18 29.47 8.41 2.05
C PHE A 18 29.52 6.92 1.68
N ASP A 19 29.65 6.08 2.68
CA ASP A 19 29.33 4.67 2.58
C ASP A 19 27.81 4.52 2.70
N LEU A 20 27.17 3.90 1.71
CA LEU A 20 25.73 3.67 1.72
C LEU A 20 25.41 2.30 2.29
N VAL A 21 24.61 2.27 3.34
CA VAL A 21 24.11 1.03 3.95
C VAL A 21 22.64 0.90 3.68
N TYR A 22 22.25 -0.20 3.07
CA TYR A 22 20.86 -0.63 2.91
C TYR A 22 20.57 -1.68 3.97
N PHE A 23 19.50 -1.45 4.70
CA PHE A 23 19.13 -2.25 5.85
C PHE A 23 17.85 -3.03 5.58
N ASP A 24 17.93 -4.36 5.60
CA ASP A 24 16.75 -5.22 5.65
C ASP A 24 16.27 -5.26 7.10
N GLN A 25 15.13 -4.65 7.40
CA GLN A 25 14.58 -4.73 8.75
C GLN A 25 14.23 -6.17 9.13
N ARG A 26 14.08 -6.43 10.42
CA ARG A 26 13.61 -7.72 10.91
C ARG A 26 12.29 -8.11 10.24
N GLY A 27 12.17 -9.37 9.86
CA GLY A 27 11.02 -9.88 9.11
C GLY A 27 11.14 -9.76 7.60
N LEU A 28 12.21 -9.11 7.07
CA LEU A 28 12.44 -8.96 5.64
C LEU A 28 13.77 -9.56 5.20
N GLY A 29 13.79 -10.08 3.98
CA GLY A 29 14.98 -10.46 3.25
C GLY A 29 15.96 -11.31 4.07
N LEU A 30 17.22 -10.85 4.16
CA LEU A 30 18.28 -11.55 4.87
C LEU A 30 18.16 -11.49 6.40
N SER A 31 17.30 -10.62 6.94
CA SER A 31 17.08 -10.47 8.38
C SER A 31 16.00 -11.41 8.94
N GLY A 32 15.68 -12.48 8.20
CA GLY A 32 14.73 -13.50 8.59
C GLY A 32 13.29 -13.13 8.20
N GLU A 33 12.79 -13.78 7.17
CA GLU A 33 11.49 -13.49 6.58
C GLU A 33 10.33 -13.86 7.52
N LEU A 34 9.43 -12.88 7.74
CA LEU A 34 8.11 -13.09 8.33
C LEU A 34 7.10 -13.11 7.20
N ALA A 35 6.58 -14.27 6.83
CA ALA A 35 5.77 -14.42 5.64
C ALA A 35 4.57 -15.34 5.82
N CYS A 36 3.45 -15.00 5.18
CA CYS A 36 2.25 -15.82 5.02
C CYS A 36 1.75 -15.79 3.56
N PRO A 37 2.56 -16.23 2.59
CA PRO A 37 2.30 -16.03 1.17
C PRO A 37 1.02 -16.71 0.68
N LYS A 38 0.58 -17.81 1.28
CA LYS A 38 -0.65 -18.50 0.86
C LYS A 38 -1.89 -17.78 1.36
N ALA A 39 -1.85 -17.30 2.63
CA ALA A 39 -2.95 -16.51 3.18
C ALA A 39 -3.11 -15.22 2.38
N TYR A 40 -2.00 -14.51 2.11
CA TYR A 40 -2.01 -13.28 1.33
C TYR A 40 -2.46 -13.52 -0.11
N ALA A 41 -1.93 -14.51 -0.81
CA ALA A 41 -2.33 -14.78 -2.19
C ALA A 41 -3.84 -15.04 -2.32
N LYS A 42 -4.45 -15.70 -1.33
CA LYS A 42 -5.91 -15.92 -1.30
C LYS A 42 -6.68 -14.62 -1.08
N ASP A 43 -6.29 -13.85 -0.07
CA ASP A 43 -6.93 -12.57 0.29
C ASP A 43 -6.84 -11.58 -0.87
N PHE A 44 -5.66 -11.40 -1.43
CA PHE A 44 -5.40 -10.53 -2.56
C PHE A 44 -6.16 -10.97 -3.83
N SER A 45 -6.29 -12.28 -4.06
CA SER A 45 -7.12 -12.80 -5.16
C SER A 45 -8.60 -12.48 -4.96
N ASN A 46 -9.11 -12.56 -3.72
CA ASN A 46 -10.48 -12.16 -3.40
C ASN A 46 -10.68 -10.67 -3.70
N TYR A 47 -9.79 -9.81 -3.21
CA TYR A 47 -9.83 -8.37 -3.47
C TYR A 47 -9.84 -8.05 -4.97
N LEU A 48 -8.90 -8.58 -5.74
CA LEU A 48 -8.80 -8.29 -7.18
C LEU A 48 -9.97 -8.84 -8.02
N ASN A 49 -10.65 -9.88 -7.55
CA ASN A 49 -11.76 -10.50 -8.26
C ASN A 49 -13.12 -10.18 -7.66
N TYR A 50 -13.16 -9.25 -6.70
CA TYR A 50 -14.42 -8.77 -6.14
C TYR A 50 -15.31 -8.22 -7.26
N ASP A 51 -16.57 -8.63 -7.27
CA ASP A 51 -17.56 -8.23 -8.28
C ASP A 51 -18.45 -7.12 -7.70
N ASP A 52 -18.06 -5.88 -7.93
CA ASP A 52 -18.72 -4.67 -7.43
C ASP A 52 -20.12 -4.44 -8.02
N SER A 53 -20.55 -5.29 -8.96
CA SER A 53 -21.91 -5.19 -9.54
C SER A 53 -23.04 -5.50 -8.56
N VAL A 54 -22.70 -5.90 -7.34
CA VAL A 54 -23.66 -6.27 -6.29
C VAL A 54 -23.93 -5.14 -5.28
N GLY A 55 -23.18 -4.04 -5.34
CA GLY A 55 -23.34 -2.86 -4.47
C GLY A 55 -22.31 -1.79 -4.81
N GLU A 56 -22.54 -0.57 -4.42
CA GLU A 56 -21.50 0.44 -4.39
C GLU A 56 -20.44 -0.02 -3.38
N GLU A 57 -19.16 0.21 -3.66
CA GLU A 57 -18.09 -0.09 -2.71
C GLU A 57 -18.40 0.53 -1.34
N GLY A 58 -18.20 -0.24 -0.28
CA GLY A 58 -18.26 0.37 1.01
C GLY A 58 -19.09 -0.37 2.05
N TYR A 59 -19.30 -1.67 1.93
CA TYR A 59 -19.96 -2.41 2.98
C TYR A 59 -21.30 -1.78 3.41
N ASP A 60 -22.09 -1.36 2.43
CA ASP A 60 -23.34 -0.61 2.66
C ASP A 60 -24.43 -1.48 3.29
N THR A 61 -24.37 -2.77 3.08
CA THR A 61 -25.33 -3.69 3.68
C THR A 61 -24.73 -4.47 4.85
N PRO A 62 -25.56 -4.89 5.84
CA PRO A 62 -25.08 -5.74 6.93
C PRO A 62 -24.46 -7.07 6.47
N ALA A 63 -24.83 -7.57 5.28
CA ALA A 63 -24.29 -8.80 4.73
C ALA A 63 -22.86 -8.56 4.21
N GLU A 64 -22.63 -7.50 3.46
CA GLU A 64 -21.30 -7.09 2.97
C GLU A 64 -20.35 -6.80 4.13
N GLN A 65 -20.83 -6.08 5.14
CA GLN A 65 -20.07 -5.84 6.37
C GLN A 65 -19.64 -7.15 7.05
N GLN A 66 -20.56 -8.11 7.14
CA GLN A 66 -20.25 -9.40 7.75
C GLN A 66 -19.26 -10.20 6.92
N ASP A 67 -19.36 -10.17 5.60
CA ASP A 67 -18.44 -10.85 4.69
C ASP A 67 -17.01 -10.26 4.84
N ALA A 68 -16.89 -8.93 4.87
CA ALA A 68 -15.59 -8.27 5.10
C ALA A 68 -14.97 -8.61 6.46
N ILE A 69 -15.78 -8.61 7.52
CA ILE A 69 -15.34 -9.02 8.86
C ILE A 69 -14.84 -10.46 8.86
N ASP A 70 -15.57 -11.37 8.19
CA ASP A 70 -15.22 -12.79 8.10
C ASP A 70 -13.97 -13.02 7.22
N GLU A 71 -13.78 -12.24 6.17
CA GLU A 71 -12.58 -12.26 5.33
C GLU A 71 -11.36 -11.77 6.11
N ALA A 72 -11.43 -10.62 6.77
CA ALA A 72 -10.35 -10.08 7.60
C ALA A 72 -9.94 -11.07 8.70
N ARG A 73 -10.90 -11.66 9.40
CA ARG A 73 -10.64 -12.70 10.40
C ARG A 73 -9.95 -13.92 9.79
N THR A 74 -10.49 -14.43 8.67
CA THR A 74 -9.96 -15.61 8.00
C THR A 74 -8.53 -15.39 7.51
N PHE A 75 -8.25 -14.21 6.96
CA PHE A 75 -6.91 -13.83 6.57
C PHE A 75 -5.95 -13.83 7.76
N VAL A 76 -6.28 -13.09 8.83
CA VAL A 76 -5.38 -12.96 10.00
C VAL A 76 -5.13 -14.31 10.66
N ASP A 77 -6.18 -15.12 10.89
CA ASP A 77 -6.05 -16.47 11.47
C ASP A 77 -5.15 -17.38 10.61
N SER A 78 -5.33 -17.32 9.29
CA SER A 78 -4.54 -18.11 8.34
C SER A 78 -3.09 -17.62 8.28
N CYS A 79 -2.88 -16.30 8.22
CA CYS A 79 -1.55 -15.69 8.15
C CYS A 79 -0.74 -15.97 9.42
N VAL A 80 -1.32 -15.72 10.60
CA VAL A 80 -0.66 -15.98 11.89
C VAL A 80 -0.32 -17.47 12.05
N SER A 81 -1.20 -18.36 11.60
CA SER A 81 -0.95 -19.81 11.58
C SER A 81 0.20 -20.18 10.62
N GLU A 82 0.26 -19.53 9.44
CA GLU A 82 1.29 -19.82 8.43
C GLU A 82 2.67 -19.29 8.84
N ILE A 83 2.74 -18.13 9.48
CA ILE A 83 3.97 -17.56 10.07
C ILE A 83 4.62 -18.55 11.04
N GLY A 84 3.84 -19.26 11.83
CA GLY A 84 4.32 -20.37 12.66
C GLY A 84 5.19 -19.98 13.86
N ILE A 85 5.21 -18.70 14.27
CA ILE A 85 5.83 -18.26 15.52
C ILE A 85 4.76 -18.04 16.61
N ASP A 86 5.18 -17.93 17.87
CA ASP A 86 4.29 -17.52 18.94
C ASP A 86 3.68 -16.14 18.62
N PRO A 87 2.34 -16.02 18.50
CA PRO A 87 1.69 -14.74 18.16
C PRO A 87 2.06 -13.60 19.10
N ALA A 88 2.37 -13.88 20.38
CA ALA A 88 2.83 -12.87 21.34
C ALA A 88 4.17 -12.22 20.92
N ARG A 89 4.93 -12.84 20.02
CA ARG A 89 6.20 -12.29 19.52
C ARG A 89 6.03 -11.31 18.37
N LEU A 90 4.86 -11.22 17.77
CA LEU A 90 4.59 -10.28 16.66
C LEU A 90 4.79 -8.82 17.12
N VAL A 91 4.59 -8.51 18.38
CA VAL A 91 4.88 -7.18 18.94
C VAL A 91 6.32 -6.70 18.73
N TYR A 92 7.25 -7.62 18.47
CA TYR A 92 8.65 -7.27 18.19
C TYR A 92 8.95 -6.95 16.72
N TYR A 93 7.94 -6.91 15.86
CA TYR A 93 8.07 -6.60 14.45
C TYR A 93 7.52 -5.21 14.08
N GLY A 94 7.33 -4.33 15.06
CA GLY A 94 6.96 -2.93 14.86
C GLY A 94 8.17 -2.00 14.71
N THR A 95 7.89 -0.75 14.34
CA THR A 95 8.91 0.26 14.00
C THR A 95 9.86 0.61 15.14
N ASN A 96 9.40 0.60 16.39
CA ASN A 96 10.26 0.84 17.54
C ASN A 96 11.42 -0.17 17.60
N GLN A 97 11.15 -1.42 17.27
CA GLN A 97 12.17 -2.47 17.29
C GLN A 97 13.15 -2.33 16.12
N VAL A 98 12.67 -1.84 14.97
CA VAL A 98 13.53 -1.53 13.81
C VAL A 98 14.49 -0.39 14.15
N ALA A 99 14.03 0.65 14.85
CA ALA A 99 14.89 1.73 15.32
C ALA A 99 16.01 1.23 16.26
N GLU A 100 15.70 0.32 17.16
CA GLU A 100 16.70 -0.30 18.06
C GLU A 100 17.67 -1.23 17.31
N ASP A 101 17.23 -1.89 16.23
CA ASP A 101 18.12 -2.66 15.37
C ASP A 101 19.11 -1.77 14.63
N ILE A 102 18.68 -0.61 14.17
CA ILE A 102 19.54 0.39 13.53
C ILE A 102 20.60 0.92 14.54
N GLU A 103 20.19 1.19 15.78
CA GLU A 103 21.13 1.59 16.83
C GLU A 103 22.13 0.46 17.15
N SER A 104 21.67 -0.78 17.22
CA SER A 104 22.56 -1.93 17.41
C SER A 104 23.54 -2.09 16.27
N PHE A 105 23.13 -1.85 15.03
CA PHE A 105 24.00 -1.85 13.86
C PHE A 105 25.04 -0.73 13.95
N ARG A 106 24.65 0.51 14.29
CA ARG A 106 25.58 1.64 14.48
C ARG A 106 26.67 1.29 15.48
N GLN A 107 26.30 0.72 16.63
CA GLN A 107 27.25 0.30 17.64
C GLN A 107 28.20 -0.80 17.13
N LEU A 108 27.69 -1.75 16.35
CA LEU A 108 28.47 -2.84 15.80
C LEU A 108 29.57 -2.35 14.82
N VAL A 109 29.24 -1.37 13.97
CA VAL A 109 30.21 -0.78 13.03
C VAL A 109 31.14 0.24 13.68
N GLY A 110 30.80 0.72 14.88
CA GLY A 110 31.63 1.63 15.68
C GLY A 110 31.54 3.10 15.27
N ASP A 111 30.48 3.48 14.59
CA ASP A 111 30.24 4.88 14.20
C ASP A 111 29.66 5.68 15.38
N ASP A 112 30.21 6.86 15.64
CA ASP A 112 29.65 7.77 16.63
C ASP A 112 28.30 8.31 16.20
N LYS A 113 28.18 8.69 14.92
CA LYS A 113 26.96 9.25 14.30
C LYS A 113 26.88 8.84 12.84
N PHE A 114 25.64 8.74 12.34
CA PHE A 114 25.41 8.59 10.90
C PHE A 114 24.21 9.42 10.40
N TRP A 115 24.11 9.53 9.10
CA TRP A 115 22.95 10.10 8.44
C TRP A 115 21.89 9.03 8.24
N LEU A 116 20.62 9.37 8.47
CA LEU A 116 19.49 8.55 8.07
C LEU A 116 18.77 9.18 6.89
N TYR A 117 18.50 8.36 5.87
CA TYR A 117 17.65 8.70 4.76
C TYR A 117 16.45 7.74 4.74
N GLY A 118 15.28 8.26 5.09
CA GLY A 118 14.01 7.52 5.09
C GLY A 118 13.13 7.93 3.93
N VAL A 119 12.56 6.94 3.22
CA VAL A 119 11.56 7.16 2.17
C VAL A 119 10.28 6.47 2.57
N SER A 120 9.11 7.14 2.40
CA SER A 120 7.80 6.56 2.73
C SER A 120 7.77 6.00 4.16
N TYR A 121 7.46 4.72 4.38
CA TYR A 121 7.53 4.09 5.69
C TYR A 121 8.89 4.26 6.39
N GLY A 122 10.00 4.31 5.63
CA GLY A 122 11.32 4.57 6.19
C GLY A 122 11.41 5.92 6.91
N THR A 123 10.53 6.88 6.61
CA THR A 123 10.45 8.14 7.36
C THR A 123 9.90 7.94 8.77
N SER A 124 8.99 7.00 8.99
CA SER A 124 8.51 6.62 10.33
C SER A 124 9.64 6.05 11.17
N VAL A 125 10.40 5.10 10.60
CA VAL A 125 11.58 4.54 11.25
C VAL A 125 12.59 5.63 11.63
N ALA A 126 12.90 6.51 10.68
CA ALA A 126 13.88 7.57 10.86
C ALA A 126 13.44 8.61 11.93
N GLN A 127 12.16 8.97 11.96
CA GLN A 127 11.59 9.86 12.98
C GLN A 127 11.65 9.23 14.38
N ILE A 128 11.27 7.96 14.51
CA ILE A 128 11.30 7.23 15.78
C ILE A 128 12.76 7.08 16.27
N TYR A 129 13.69 6.75 15.38
CA TYR A 129 15.11 6.71 15.71
C TYR A 129 15.61 8.08 16.17
N ALA A 130 15.25 9.16 15.46
CA ALA A 130 15.65 10.53 15.83
C ALA A 130 15.14 10.94 17.21
N ALA A 131 13.92 10.53 17.58
CA ALA A 131 13.37 10.81 18.90
C ALA A 131 14.08 10.02 20.02
N ALA A 132 14.47 8.76 19.76
CA ALA A 132 15.11 7.90 20.74
C ALA A 132 16.63 8.11 20.85
N HIS A 133 17.30 8.42 19.74
CA HIS A 133 18.77 8.43 19.58
C HIS A 133 19.29 9.68 18.90
N ALA A 134 18.73 10.87 19.18
CA ALA A 134 19.11 12.14 18.55
C ALA A 134 20.61 12.42 18.60
N ASP A 135 21.28 12.07 19.71
CA ASP A 135 22.72 12.28 19.91
C ASP A 135 23.58 11.45 18.95
N HIS A 136 23.03 10.40 18.33
CA HIS A 136 23.71 9.50 17.39
C HIS A 136 23.44 9.85 15.93
N LEU A 137 22.69 10.93 15.66
CA LEU A 137 22.46 11.43 14.30
C LEU A 137 23.44 12.54 13.93
N ALA A 138 23.99 12.46 12.71
CA ALA A 138 24.67 13.56 12.05
C ALA A 138 23.70 14.41 11.22
N GLY A 139 22.59 13.78 10.77
CA GLY A 139 21.51 14.44 10.06
C GLY A 139 20.42 13.46 9.64
N LEU A 140 19.29 14.01 9.21
CA LEU A 140 18.08 13.27 8.86
C LEU A 140 17.50 13.80 7.55
N ILE A 141 17.18 12.91 6.62
CA ILE A 141 16.52 13.23 5.36
C ILE A 141 15.23 12.40 5.30
N LEU A 142 14.10 13.07 5.15
CA LEU A 142 12.79 12.45 5.08
C LEU A 142 12.15 12.75 3.71
N ASP A 143 11.88 11.71 2.94
CA ASP A 143 11.29 11.80 1.61
C ASP A 143 9.92 11.11 1.60
N GLY A 144 8.84 11.88 1.38
CA GLY A 144 7.47 11.40 1.55
C GLY A 144 7.14 11.11 3.01
N THR A 145 7.29 12.11 3.86
CA THR A 145 7.18 12.01 5.32
C THR A 145 5.78 11.59 5.77
N ILE A 146 5.71 10.52 6.55
CA ILE A 146 4.50 10.08 7.21
C ILE A 146 4.26 10.93 8.47
N ASP A 147 3.02 11.40 8.66
CA ASP A 147 2.60 12.10 9.87
C ASP A 147 2.25 11.09 10.96
N LEU A 148 3.16 10.92 11.92
CA LEU A 148 2.98 9.98 13.02
C LEU A 148 1.99 10.47 14.10
N THR A 149 1.41 11.66 13.97
CA THR A 149 0.39 12.15 14.90
C THR A 149 -1.02 11.68 14.54
N LEU A 150 -1.22 11.20 13.31
CA LEU A 150 -2.47 10.61 12.85
C LEU A 150 -2.61 9.17 13.39
N ASN A 151 -3.84 8.76 13.64
CA ASN A 151 -4.11 7.33 13.85
C ASN A 151 -4.16 6.58 12.51
N GLY A 152 -4.24 5.25 12.57
CA GLY A 152 -4.20 4.41 11.37
C GLY A 152 -5.31 4.72 10.36
N GLU A 153 -6.51 5.03 10.83
CA GLU A 153 -7.65 5.40 9.98
C GLU A 153 -7.48 6.78 9.35
N GLU A 154 -7.10 7.77 10.15
CA GLU A 154 -6.82 9.12 9.65
C GLU A 154 -5.68 9.13 8.64
N GLY A 155 -4.62 8.32 8.90
CA GLY A 155 -3.49 8.15 7.99
C GLY A 155 -3.89 7.52 6.67
N ALA A 156 -4.68 6.43 6.69
CA ALA A 156 -5.20 5.77 5.51
C ALA A 156 -6.05 6.74 4.66
N LEU A 157 -7.02 7.40 5.27
CA LEU A 157 -7.87 8.38 4.59
C LEU A 157 -7.08 9.57 4.01
N ALA A 158 -6.06 10.05 4.71
CA ALA A 158 -5.19 11.11 4.20
C ALA A 158 -4.40 10.66 2.97
N GLN A 159 -3.93 9.42 2.96
CA GLN A 159 -3.22 8.83 1.82
C GLN A 159 -4.14 8.66 0.61
N GLU A 160 -5.35 8.14 0.79
CA GLU A 160 -6.34 7.99 -0.28
C GLU A 160 -6.69 9.32 -0.93
N LYS A 161 -6.96 10.34 -0.11
CA LYS A 161 -7.20 11.71 -0.61
C LYS A 161 -6.04 12.23 -1.44
N ALA A 162 -4.80 11.99 -1.00
CA ALA A 162 -3.62 12.40 -1.74
C ALA A 162 -3.51 11.68 -3.10
N PHE A 163 -3.82 10.38 -3.16
CA PHE A 163 -3.85 9.64 -4.41
C PHE A 163 -4.95 10.15 -5.37
N ASP A 164 -6.17 10.39 -4.87
CA ASP A 164 -7.26 10.96 -5.67
C ASP A 164 -6.87 12.34 -6.22
N GLU A 165 -6.27 13.21 -5.41
CA GLU A 165 -5.78 14.52 -5.84
C GLU A 165 -4.72 14.40 -6.95
N VAL A 166 -3.78 13.47 -6.84
CA VAL A 166 -2.75 13.22 -7.85
C VAL A 166 -3.36 12.64 -9.12
N LEU A 167 -4.32 11.73 -9.03
CA LEU A 167 -5.07 11.21 -10.17
C LEU A 167 -5.79 12.33 -10.90
N VAL A 168 -6.57 13.14 -10.19
CA VAL A 168 -7.30 14.28 -10.76
C VAL A 168 -6.35 15.30 -11.39
N ALA A 169 -5.22 15.60 -10.74
CA ALA A 169 -4.22 16.50 -11.30
C ALA A 169 -3.59 15.93 -12.58
N THR A 170 -3.33 14.62 -12.62
CA THR A 170 -2.79 13.92 -13.80
C THR A 170 -3.77 13.98 -14.97
N LEU A 171 -5.06 13.70 -14.72
CA LEU A 171 -6.11 13.76 -15.75
C LEU A 171 -6.30 15.18 -16.28
N LYS A 172 -6.32 16.19 -15.40
CA LYS A 172 -6.39 17.61 -15.80
C LYS A 172 -5.15 18.08 -16.56
N ALA A 173 -3.97 17.59 -16.21
CA ALA A 173 -2.75 17.91 -16.95
C ALA A 173 -2.80 17.32 -18.37
N CYS A 174 -3.39 16.13 -18.53
CA CYS A 174 -3.66 15.54 -19.84
C CYS A 174 -4.61 16.44 -20.67
N ASP A 175 -5.68 16.97 -20.08
CA ASP A 175 -6.61 17.86 -20.77
C ASP A 175 -5.96 19.18 -21.22
N ALA A 176 -4.89 19.60 -20.57
CA ALA A 176 -4.11 20.78 -20.94
C ALA A 176 -3.06 20.51 -22.02
N ASP A 177 -2.74 19.27 -22.31
CA ASP A 177 -1.85 18.83 -23.40
C ASP A 177 -2.67 18.41 -24.62
N GLU A 178 -2.49 19.09 -25.76
CA GLU A 178 -3.29 18.88 -26.97
C GLU A 178 -3.23 17.43 -27.49
N SER A 179 -2.08 16.78 -27.41
CA SER A 179 -1.89 15.40 -27.82
C SER A 179 -2.64 14.43 -26.93
N CYS A 180 -2.47 14.58 -25.61
CA CYS A 180 -3.09 13.73 -24.60
C CYS A 180 -4.62 13.90 -24.59
N ALA A 181 -5.10 15.15 -24.66
CA ALA A 181 -6.52 15.44 -24.72
C ALA A 181 -7.17 14.78 -25.96
N ALA A 182 -6.50 14.82 -27.11
CA ALA A 182 -7.01 14.20 -28.32
C ALA A 182 -7.18 12.68 -28.20
N GLU A 183 -6.25 11.99 -27.51
CA GLU A 183 -6.32 10.54 -27.26
C GLU A 183 -7.49 10.16 -26.32
N LEU A 184 -7.92 11.07 -25.44
CA LEU A 184 -8.98 10.87 -24.44
C LEU A 184 -10.30 11.61 -24.74
N GLY A 185 -10.49 12.03 -26.00
CA GLY A 185 -11.73 12.68 -26.46
C GLY A 185 -11.95 14.08 -25.90
N GLY A 186 -10.88 14.74 -25.41
CA GLY A 186 -10.89 16.12 -24.92
C GLY A 186 -11.30 16.31 -23.46
N ASN A 187 -11.53 15.23 -22.71
CA ASN A 187 -11.83 15.28 -21.28
C ASN A 187 -11.40 13.97 -20.59
N ALA A 188 -10.16 13.91 -20.13
CA ALA A 188 -9.57 12.74 -19.49
C ALA A 188 -10.27 12.36 -18.17
N LEU A 189 -10.71 13.35 -17.42
CA LEU A 189 -11.46 13.12 -16.18
C LEU A 189 -12.79 12.42 -16.48
N ALA A 190 -13.57 12.91 -17.45
CA ALA A 190 -14.81 12.25 -17.84
C ALA A 190 -14.57 10.86 -18.45
N ALA A 191 -13.44 10.65 -19.14
CA ALA A 191 -13.06 9.35 -19.65
C ALA A 191 -12.81 8.34 -18.52
N TYR A 192 -12.11 8.74 -17.46
CA TYR A 192 -11.93 7.93 -16.26
C TYR A 192 -13.27 7.63 -15.58
N ASP A 193 -14.05 8.65 -15.25
CA ASP A 193 -15.34 8.50 -14.57
C ASP A 193 -16.32 7.63 -15.37
N SER A 194 -16.29 7.70 -16.71
CA SER A 194 -17.09 6.82 -17.57
C SER A 194 -16.65 5.36 -17.51
N LEU A 195 -15.33 5.09 -17.48
CA LEU A 195 -14.82 3.73 -17.30
C LEU A 195 -15.15 3.19 -15.92
N ALA A 196 -14.93 3.98 -14.87
CA ALA A 196 -15.27 3.64 -13.49
C ALA A 196 -16.75 3.28 -13.36
N SER A 197 -17.66 4.14 -13.86
CA SER A 197 -19.11 3.87 -13.82
C SER A 197 -19.51 2.59 -14.56
N LYS A 198 -18.89 2.29 -15.70
CA LYS A 198 -19.14 1.03 -16.41
C LYS A 198 -18.71 -0.19 -15.63
N LEU A 199 -17.58 -0.07 -14.93
CA LEU A 199 -17.02 -1.15 -14.13
C LEU A 199 -17.84 -1.36 -12.84
N ALA A 200 -18.34 -0.29 -12.22
CA ALA A 200 -19.25 -0.35 -11.08
C ALA A 200 -20.60 -1.01 -11.45
N GLU A 201 -21.09 -0.84 -12.70
CA GLU A 201 -22.27 -1.57 -13.16
C GLU A 201 -22.02 -3.08 -13.34
N LYS A 202 -20.85 -3.44 -13.89
CA LYS A 202 -20.40 -4.83 -14.10
C LYS A 202 -18.98 -4.92 -14.59
N PRO A 203 -18.25 -6.01 -14.28
CA PRO A 203 -16.93 -6.28 -14.83
C PRO A 203 -16.92 -6.35 -16.36
N ILE A 204 -15.88 -5.78 -16.98
CA ILE A 204 -15.70 -5.77 -18.44
C ILE A 204 -14.97 -7.03 -18.88
N ALA A 205 -15.60 -7.85 -19.70
CA ALA A 205 -14.98 -9.04 -20.29
C ALA A 205 -14.03 -8.68 -21.44
N TYR A 206 -12.83 -9.30 -21.46
CA TYR A 206 -11.83 -9.11 -22.51
C TYR A 206 -11.02 -10.39 -22.75
N GLU A 207 -10.23 -10.41 -23.83
CA GLU A 207 -9.31 -11.50 -24.16
C GLU A 207 -7.86 -11.03 -23.94
N TYR A 208 -7.16 -11.63 -22.98
CA TYR A 208 -5.78 -11.30 -22.69
C TYR A 208 -4.81 -12.18 -23.50
N PRO A 209 -3.86 -11.59 -24.26
CA PRO A 209 -2.88 -12.34 -25.04
C PRO A 209 -1.71 -12.77 -24.15
N LEU A 210 -1.50 -14.09 -24.05
CA LEU A 210 -0.32 -14.68 -23.38
C LEU A 210 0.91 -14.63 -24.31
N ALA A 211 2.10 -14.71 -23.70
CA ALA A 211 3.37 -14.78 -24.44
C ALA A 211 3.44 -15.98 -25.40
N SER A 212 2.70 -17.05 -25.14
CA SER A 212 2.56 -18.21 -26.02
C SER A 212 1.74 -17.95 -27.32
N GLY A 213 1.11 -16.78 -27.43
CA GLY A 213 0.16 -16.45 -28.48
C GLY A 213 -1.27 -16.94 -28.22
N LYS A 214 -1.51 -17.73 -27.17
CA LYS A 214 -2.85 -18.09 -26.73
C LYS A 214 -3.54 -16.88 -26.09
N LYS A 215 -4.85 -16.76 -26.31
CA LYS A 215 -5.67 -15.79 -25.60
C LYS A 215 -6.46 -16.46 -24.48
N VAL A 216 -6.59 -15.79 -23.34
CA VAL A 216 -7.41 -16.21 -22.20
C VAL A 216 -8.51 -15.19 -21.95
N LYS A 217 -9.72 -15.68 -21.64
CA LYS A 217 -10.85 -14.82 -21.31
C LYS A 217 -10.69 -14.34 -19.87
N LYS A 218 -10.83 -13.06 -19.66
CA LYS A 218 -10.71 -12.38 -18.38
C LYS A 218 -11.86 -11.40 -18.16
N LYS A 219 -12.04 -10.97 -16.95
CA LYS A 219 -12.88 -9.85 -16.57
C LYS A 219 -11.99 -8.79 -15.87
N PHE A 220 -12.30 -7.54 -16.08
CA PHE A 220 -11.67 -6.42 -15.39
C PHE A 220 -12.71 -5.79 -14.48
N THR A 221 -12.40 -5.65 -13.18
CA THR A 221 -13.32 -5.17 -12.14
C THR A 221 -13.06 -3.70 -11.80
N PHE A 222 -13.93 -3.10 -11.02
CA PHE A 222 -13.74 -1.75 -10.50
C PHE A 222 -12.53 -1.70 -9.54
N SER A 223 -12.45 -2.60 -8.56
CA SER A 223 -11.31 -2.70 -7.64
C SER A 223 -9.96 -2.83 -8.38
N GLN A 224 -9.94 -3.54 -9.52
CA GLN A 224 -8.74 -3.60 -10.38
C GLN A 224 -8.38 -2.26 -11.02
N LEU A 225 -9.37 -1.42 -11.35
CA LEU A 225 -9.13 -0.06 -11.86
C LEU A 225 -8.51 0.80 -10.77
N GLU A 226 -9.08 0.80 -9.56
CA GLU A 226 -8.59 1.58 -8.44
C GLU A 226 -7.17 1.18 -8.04
N PHE A 227 -6.94 -0.12 -7.85
CA PHE A 227 -5.60 -0.65 -7.59
C PHE A 227 -4.58 -0.20 -8.64
N THR A 228 -4.94 -0.33 -9.92
CA THR A 228 -4.05 0.09 -11.02
C THR A 228 -3.82 1.59 -10.98
N ALA A 229 -4.85 2.39 -10.80
CA ALA A 229 -4.75 3.84 -10.74
C ALA A 229 -3.86 4.29 -9.58
N SER A 230 -4.11 3.83 -8.35
CA SER A 230 -3.34 4.18 -7.16
C SER A 230 -1.85 3.92 -7.35
N TYR A 231 -1.48 2.72 -7.79
CA TYR A 231 -0.07 2.37 -8.00
C TYR A 231 0.60 3.17 -9.12
N GLN A 232 -0.10 3.47 -10.22
CA GLN A 232 0.48 4.25 -11.29
C GLN A 232 0.66 5.74 -10.93
N MET A 233 0.01 6.22 -9.87
CA MET A 233 0.19 7.61 -9.39
C MET A 233 1.52 7.86 -8.68
N TYR A 234 2.24 6.82 -8.22
CA TYR A 234 3.53 6.97 -7.53
C TYR A 234 4.63 7.60 -8.39
N ALA A 235 4.64 7.38 -9.70
CA ALA A 235 5.72 7.84 -10.55
C ALA A 235 5.22 8.48 -11.84
N LEU A 236 5.94 9.51 -12.33
CA LEU A 236 5.58 10.20 -13.57
C LEU A 236 5.46 9.24 -14.76
N GLY A 237 6.37 8.26 -14.88
CA GLY A 237 6.30 7.23 -15.92
C GLY A 237 5.04 6.37 -15.82
N GLY A 238 4.63 6.00 -14.61
CA GLY A 238 3.40 5.28 -14.32
C GLY A 238 2.17 6.08 -14.76
N ARG A 239 2.09 7.36 -14.40
CA ARG A 239 0.99 8.25 -14.79
C ARG A 239 0.82 8.32 -16.32
N MET A 240 1.91 8.43 -17.06
CA MET A 240 1.88 8.43 -18.52
C MET A 240 1.40 7.10 -19.10
N LEU A 241 1.83 5.96 -18.54
CA LEU A 241 1.35 4.63 -18.95
C LEU A 241 -0.13 4.45 -18.64
N PHE A 242 -0.58 4.94 -17.49
CA PHE A 242 -1.99 4.90 -17.09
C PHE A 242 -2.88 5.68 -18.06
N LEU A 243 -2.51 6.91 -18.44
CA LEU A 243 -3.27 7.72 -19.39
C LEU A 243 -3.42 7.01 -20.75
N ARG A 244 -2.37 6.38 -21.26
CA ARG A 244 -2.43 5.60 -22.49
C ARG A 244 -3.28 4.34 -22.37
N ALA A 245 -3.21 3.65 -21.23
CA ALA A 245 -4.05 2.50 -20.95
C ALA A 245 -5.53 2.91 -20.82
N LEU A 246 -5.81 4.06 -20.22
CA LEU A 246 -7.15 4.64 -20.12
C LEU A 246 -7.72 4.98 -21.52
N ALA A 247 -6.91 5.60 -22.39
CA ALA A 247 -7.32 5.88 -23.76
C ALA A 247 -7.71 4.59 -24.52
N SER A 248 -6.87 3.55 -24.43
CA SER A 248 -7.17 2.24 -25.02
C SER A 248 -8.45 1.60 -24.45
N ALA A 249 -8.63 1.67 -23.14
CA ALA A 249 -9.82 1.11 -22.47
C ALA A 249 -11.11 1.82 -22.90
N ASN A 250 -11.09 3.13 -23.14
CA ASN A 250 -12.23 3.88 -23.66
C ASN A 250 -12.56 3.52 -25.12
N GLU A 251 -11.59 3.05 -25.90
CA GLU A 251 -11.78 2.48 -27.24
C GLU A 251 -12.22 1.00 -27.21
N GLY A 252 -12.30 0.39 -26.01
CA GLY A 252 -12.72 -1.00 -25.79
C GLY A 252 -11.59 -2.01 -25.69
N ASP A 253 -10.31 -1.59 -25.72
CA ASP A 253 -9.17 -2.46 -25.49
C ASP A 253 -8.67 -2.36 -24.05
N MET A 254 -9.07 -3.34 -23.23
CA MET A 254 -8.66 -3.45 -21.83
C MET A 254 -7.25 -4.02 -21.62
N VAL A 255 -6.59 -4.53 -22.67
CA VAL A 255 -5.29 -5.22 -22.54
C VAL A 255 -4.20 -4.34 -21.97
N PRO A 256 -4.01 -3.06 -22.36
CA PRO A 256 -3.00 -2.20 -21.77
C PRO A 256 -3.23 -1.97 -20.27
N MET A 257 -4.48 -1.73 -19.85
CA MET A 257 -4.82 -1.55 -18.43
C MET A 257 -4.55 -2.83 -17.61
N ALA A 258 -4.96 -3.98 -18.14
CA ALA A 258 -4.69 -5.27 -17.52
C ALA A 258 -3.19 -5.60 -17.42
N ARG A 259 -2.36 -5.14 -18.35
CA ARG A 259 -0.90 -5.30 -18.26
C ARG A 259 -0.31 -4.51 -17.09
N LEU A 260 -0.77 -3.29 -16.87
CA LEU A 260 -0.36 -2.49 -15.71
C LEU A 260 -0.76 -3.20 -14.42
N LEU A 261 -2.01 -3.69 -14.35
CA LEU A 261 -2.50 -4.47 -13.21
C LEU A 261 -1.60 -5.69 -12.93
N TYR A 262 -1.43 -6.60 -13.90
CA TYR A 262 -0.69 -7.84 -13.69
C TYR A 262 0.78 -7.60 -13.34
N GLN A 263 1.40 -6.56 -13.93
CA GLN A 263 2.76 -6.18 -13.59
C GLN A 263 2.86 -5.68 -12.15
N GLN A 264 1.92 -4.84 -11.72
CA GLN A 264 1.94 -4.25 -10.39
C GLN A 264 1.52 -5.24 -9.31
N ALA A 265 0.49 -6.02 -9.58
CA ALA A 265 -0.03 -7.03 -8.67
C ALA A 265 0.84 -8.30 -8.62
N THR A 266 1.89 -8.40 -9.43
CA THR A 266 2.74 -9.61 -9.55
C THR A 266 1.92 -10.90 -9.72
N VAL A 267 0.90 -10.85 -10.58
CA VAL A 267 0.01 -11.99 -10.88
C VAL A 267 0.34 -12.58 -12.23
N ASP A 268 0.42 -13.92 -12.30
CA ASP A 268 0.49 -14.64 -13.58
C ASP A 268 -0.86 -14.57 -14.31
N PRO A 269 -0.96 -13.86 -15.44
CA PRO A 269 -2.21 -13.75 -16.17
C PRO A 269 -2.71 -15.08 -16.78
N ALA A 270 -1.86 -16.12 -16.84
CA ALA A 270 -2.26 -17.42 -17.35
C ALA A 270 -2.99 -18.28 -16.31
N ALA A 271 -2.61 -18.15 -15.05
CA ALA A 271 -3.09 -18.97 -13.94
C ALA A 271 -3.95 -18.19 -12.93
N ASP A 272 -3.91 -16.84 -12.97
CA ASP A 272 -4.44 -15.95 -11.93
C ASP A 272 -3.82 -16.22 -10.55
N GLU A 273 -2.52 -16.57 -10.55
CA GLU A 273 -1.76 -16.87 -9.35
C GLU A 273 -0.87 -15.69 -8.97
N TYR A 274 -0.88 -15.31 -7.70
CA TYR A 274 0.08 -14.38 -7.13
C TYR A 274 1.47 -15.01 -7.11
N LEU A 275 2.43 -14.33 -7.73
CA LEU A 275 3.80 -14.84 -7.87
C LEU A 275 4.70 -14.47 -6.69
N GLY A 276 4.20 -13.63 -5.79
CA GLY A 276 4.97 -13.03 -4.71
C GLY A 276 5.86 -11.87 -5.19
N ASP A 277 6.14 -10.95 -4.30
CA ASP A 277 7.09 -9.86 -4.50
C ASP A 277 8.23 -10.01 -3.49
N SER A 278 9.41 -10.38 -3.95
CA SER A 278 10.58 -10.54 -3.08
C SER A 278 11.11 -9.21 -2.51
N THR A 279 10.60 -8.09 -2.96
CA THR A 279 10.99 -6.73 -2.52
C THR A 279 10.01 -6.15 -1.50
N PHE A 280 8.87 -6.78 -1.30
CA PHE A 280 7.81 -6.36 -0.41
C PHE A 280 7.31 -7.55 0.42
N SER A 281 6.92 -7.33 1.65
CA SER A 281 6.29 -8.34 2.50
C SER A 281 4.96 -7.83 3.02
N ASP A 282 3.88 -8.40 2.49
CA ASP A 282 2.52 -8.11 2.93
C ASP A 282 2.32 -8.45 4.40
N THR A 283 2.94 -9.53 4.86
CA THR A 283 2.93 -9.91 6.28
C THR A 283 3.53 -8.82 7.16
N MET A 284 4.67 -8.25 6.72
CA MET A 284 5.30 -7.16 7.44
C MET A 284 4.49 -5.87 7.35
N PHE A 285 3.78 -5.63 6.24
CA PHE A 285 2.86 -4.51 6.13
C PHE A 285 1.80 -4.56 7.24
N TYR A 286 1.09 -5.68 7.38
CA TYR A 286 0.10 -5.83 8.46
C TYR A 286 0.75 -5.86 9.85
N SER A 287 1.91 -6.52 10.00
CA SER A 287 2.60 -6.58 11.28
C SER A 287 2.99 -5.20 11.79
N VAL A 288 3.52 -4.36 10.93
CA VAL A 288 3.91 -2.98 11.26
C VAL A 288 2.69 -2.13 11.53
N ASN A 289 1.78 -2.00 10.56
CA ASN A 289 0.62 -1.11 10.69
C ASN A 289 -0.25 -1.49 11.88
N CYS A 290 -0.52 -2.79 12.07
CA CYS A 290 -1.36 -3.23 13.18
C CYS A 290 -0.66 -3.23 14.55
N THR A 291 0.67 -3.17 14.62
CA THR A 291 1.42 -3.08 15.87
C THR A 291 1.68 -1.63 16.28
N ASP A 292 1.99 -0.79 15.31
CA ASP A 292 2.42 0.59 15.53
C ASP A 292 1.25 1.56 15.57
N ASP A 293 0.23 1.32 14.74
CA ASP A 293 -0.89 2.22 14.61
C ASP A 293 -2.06 1.80 15.48
N SER A 294 -2.62 2.80 16.13
CA SER A 294 -3.86 2.67 16.88
C SER A 294 -5.01 3.03 15.95
N TYR A 295 -5.81 2.05 15.55
CA TYR A 295 -6.99 2.34 14.75
C TYR A 295 -8.14 2.75 15.66
N PHE A 296 -8.56 1.85 16.55
CA PHE A 296 -9.66 2.10 17.48
C PHE A 296 -9.40 1.40 18.82
N SER A 297 -10.12 1.83 19.89
CA SER A 297 -9.97 1.26 21.22
C SER A 297 -11.19 0.46 21.66
N GLY A 298 -10.99 -0.39 22.66
CA GLY A 298 -12.04 -1.20 23.27
C GLY A 298 -11.92 -2.69 22.98
N THR A 299 -13.02 -3.41 23.14
CA THR A 299 -13.12 -4.84 22.77
C THR A 299 -12.93 -5.02 21.26
N GLN A 300 -12.69 -6.25 20.83
CA GLN A 300 -12.57 -6.55 19.39
C GLN A 300 -13.84 -6.14 18.63
N GLU A 301 -15.01 -6.42 19.17
CA GLU A 301 -16.31 -6.07 18.60
C GLU A 301 -16.51 -4.56 18.46
N GLU A 302 -16.08 -3.80 19.51
CA GLU A 302 -16.15 -2.34 19.47
C GLU A 302 -15.22 -1.75 18.41
N ARG A 303 -13.99 -2.28 18.28
CA ARG A 303 -13.04 -1.84 17.23
C ARG A 303 -13.55 -2.14 15.83
N ILE A 304 -14.12 -3.32 15.60
CA ILE A 304 -14.73 -3.68 14.32
C ILE A 304 -15.87 -2.72 13.98
N ALA A 305 -16.78 -2.45 14.94
CA ALA A 305 -17.90 -1.53 14.72
C ALA A 305 -17.42 -0.12 14.37
N GLN A 306 -16.41 0.39 15.07
CA GLN A 306 -15.81 1.70 14.80
C GLN A 306 -15.13 1.76 13.43
N THR A 307 -14.45 0.68 12.99
CA THR A 307 -13.88 0.61 11.63
C THR A 307 -14.98 0.71 10.56
N ILE A 308 -16.06 -0.05 10.71
CA ILE A 308 -17.20 -0.01 9.76
C ILE A 308 -17.84 1.39 9.73
N GLU A 309 -18.07 1.99 10.91
CA GLU A 309 -18.62 3.36 11.00
C GLU A 309 -17.71 4.40 10.32
N ALA A 310 -16.39 4.30 10.52
CA ALA A 310 -15.43 5.21 9.91
C ALA A 310 -15.37 5.03 8.39
N GLY A 311 -15.35 3.79 7.90
CA GLY A 311 -15.41 3.51 6.47
C GLY A 311 -16.68 4.05 5.82
N GLN A 312 -17.84 3.86 6.43
CA GLN A 312 -19.09 4.44 5.95
C GLN A 312 -19.09 5.97 5.97
N ALA A 313 -18.47 6.58 6.98
CA ALA A 313 -18.36 8.03 7.07
C ALA A 313 -17.40 8.62 6.03
N SER A 314 -16.40 7.85 5.58
CA SER A 314 -15.45 8.25 4.54
C SER A 314 -16.01 8.07 3.12
N ASN A 315 -17.02 7.21 2.95
CA ASN A 315 -17.65 6.93 1.68
C ASN A 315 -18.02 8.21 0.91
N GLY A 316 -17.59 8.31 -0.35
CA GLY A 316 -17.77 9.49 -1.18
C GLY A 316 -16.89 10.70 -0.84
N THR A 317 -16.05 10.65 0.21
CA THR A 317 -15.07 11.71 0.51
C THR A 317 -13.82 11.60 -0.37
N VAL A 318 -13.56 10.40 -0.90
CA VAL A 318 -12.53 10.07 -1.88
C VAL A 318 -13.21 9.40 -3.08
N PRO A 319 -13.72 10.18 -4.05
CA PRO A 319 -14.69 9.68 -5.01
C PRO A 319 -14.15 8.69 -6.06
N ARG A 320 -12.85 8.40 -6.07
CA ARG A 320 -12.24 7.56 -7.13
C ARG A 320 -11.28 6.51 -6.62
N LEU A 321 -10.79 6.61 -5.38
CA LEU A 321 -9.74 5.74 -4.84
C LEU A 321 -9.96 5.55 -3.32
N ASP A 322 -10.98 4.80 -2.90
CA ASP A 322 -11.35 4.66 -1.49
C ASP A 322 -11.11 3.25 -0.88
N GLY A 323 -10.47 2.36 -1.62
CA GLY A 323 -10.36 0.93 -1.28
C GLY A 323 -9.53 0.56 -0.04
N SER A 324 -8.76 1.47 0.61
CA SER A 324 -7.88 1.09 1.74
C SER A 324 -8.40 1.44 3.14
N VAL A 325 -9.56 2.04 3.24
CA VAL A 325 -10.15 2.53 4.50
C VAL A 325 -10.44 1.41 5.50
N TYR A 326 -10.50 0.16 5.07
CA TYR A 326 -10.87 -0.98 5.92
C TYR A 326 -9.70 -1.78 6.49
N THR A 327 -8.46 -1.29 6.38
CA THR A 327 -7.27 -1.93 7.00
C THR A 327 -7.45 -2.16 8.50
N GLY A 328 -8.21 -1.31 9.18
CA GLY A 328 -8.57 -1.44 10.59
C GLY A 328 -9.26 -2.77 10.93
N LEU A 329 -9.99 -3.42 10.00
CA LEU A 329 -10.59 -4.73 10.23
C LEU A 329 -9.54 -5.81 10.48
N TYR A 330 -8.47 -5.84 9.67
CA TYR A 330 -7.35 -6.78 9.86
C TYR A 330 -6.66 -6.53 11.19
N CYS A 331 -6.44 -5.27 11.53
CA CYS A 331 -5.82 -4.89 12.79
C CYS A 331 -6.70 -5.18 14.01
N ALA A 332 -8.02 -5.23 13.89
CA ALA A 332 -8.89 -5.66 14.98
C ALA A 332 -8.63 -7.12 15.40
N TYR A 333 -8.15 -7.96 14.48
CA TYR A 333 -7.82 -9.37 14.72
C TYR A 333 -6.33 -9.62 14.95
N TRP A 334 -5.44 -8.67 14.58
CA TRP A 334 -3.99 -8.87 14.67
C TRP A 334 -3.52 -9.01 16.13
N PRO A 335 -2.71 -10.04 16.47
CA PRO A 335 -2.40 -10.37 17.86
C PRO A 335 -1.64 -9.30 18.64
N SER A 336 -0.82 -8.48 17.98
CA SER A 336 -0.02 -7.40 18.58
C SER A 336 -0.68 -6.02 18.52
N ALA A 337 -1.90 -5.92 17.96
CA ALA A 337 -2.61 -4.66 17.84
C ALA A 337 -2.87 -4.03 19.23
N PRO A 338 -2.64 -2.71 19.39
CA PRO A 338 -2.98 -1.98 20.60
C PRO A 338 -4.49 -2.12 20.93
N LYS A 339 -4.79 -2.39 22.19
CA LYS A 339 -6.19 -2.50 22.66
C LYS A 339 -6.76 -1.17 23.12
N GLU A 340 -5.89 -0.19 23.34
CA GLU A 340 -6.24 1.16 23.73
C GLU A 340 -5.71 2.13 22.70
N PHE A 341 -6.45 3.21 22.50
CA PHE A 341 -6.04 4.26 21.58
C PHE A 341 -4.75 4.92 22.07
N VAL A 342 -3.71 4.89 21.27
CA VAL A 342 -2.42 5.52 21.56
C VAL A 342 -2.33 6.79 20.73
N THR A 343 -2.50 7.95 21.39
CA THR A 343 -2.22 9.23 20.75
C THR A 343 -0.72 9.45 20.74
N ARG A 344 -0.17 9.76 19.58
CA ARG A 344 1.23 10.18 19.46
C ARG A 344 1.31 11.69 19.46
N GLU A 345 2.04 12.23 20.41
CA GLU A 345 2.44 13.63 20.37
C GLU A 345 3.52 13.84 19.29
N PRO A 346 3.63 15.04 18.72
CA PRO A 346 4.71 15.34 17.78
C PRO A 346 6.07 15.00 18.38
N LEU A 347 6.88 14.24 17.63
CA LEU A 347 8.21 13.85 18.08
C LEU A 347 9.10 15.09 18.16
N THR A 348 9.88 15.18 19.24
CA THR A 348 10.88 16.23 19.41
C THR A 348 12.26 15.59 19.46
N ALA A 349 13.12 15.97 18.52
CA ALA A 349 14.52 15.55 18.49
C ALA A 349 15.37 16.77 18.86
N ALA A 350 15.90 16.81 20.08
CA ALA A 350 16.73 17.92 20.54
C ALA A 350 18.09 17.88 19.83
N GLY A 351 18.41 18.90 19.03
CA GLY A 351 19.72 19.07 18.42
C GLY A 351 19.90 18.44 17.03
N VAL A 352 18.81 18.00 16.41
CA VAL A 352 18.82 17.51 15.00
C VAL A 352 18.41 18.62 14.05
#